data_564d6d1f169c7507c7c55e7627fcda92
#
_entry.id   564d6d1f169c7507c7c55e7627fcda92
#
_cell.length_a   1.000
_cell.length_b   1.000
_cell.length_c   1.000
_cell.angle_alpha   90.00
_cell.angle_beta   90.00
_cell.angle_gamma   90.00
#
_symmetry.space_group_name_H-M   'P 1'
#
loop_
_entity.id
_entity.type
_entity.pdbx_description
1 polymer ?
#
loop_
_entity_poly.entity_id
_entity_poly.type
_entity_poly.pdbx_seq_one_letter_code
_entity_poly.pdbx_strand_id
1 'polypeptide(L)'
;MLENAVYSILSPEGFASILYKDASKAKEAAENMKITAEDLKKLEIIEKIIEEPEEGVTEKTLEKVCTELKKYLKQTILELQKENIEKLLEKRYEKFRKIQ
;
A
#
# COMPACT_ATOMS: atom_id res chain seq x y z
N MET A 1 -0.47 -3.51 3.00
CA MET A 1 0.98 -3.45 2.68
C MET A 1 1.81 -3.44 3.97
N LEU A 2 3.09 -3.75 3.91
CA LEU A 2 3.98 -3.63 5.06
C LEU A 2 4.17 -2.16 5.46
N GLU A 3 4.38 -1.91 6.75
CA GLU A 3 4.46 -0.57 7.35
C GLU A 3 5.49 0.35 6.70
N ASN A 4 6.68 -0.18 6.40
CA ASN A 4 7.77 0.59 5.81
C ASN A 4 7.94 0.37 4.31
N ALA A 5 6.98 -0.28 3.67
CA ALA A 5 6.97 -0.45 2.22
C ALA A 5 6.53 0.84 1.50
N VAL A 6 6.87 0.95 0.25
CA VAL A 6 6.40 2.01 -0.64
C VAL A 6 5.62 1.42 -1.80
N TYR A 7 4.61 2.13 -2.25
CA TYR A 7 3.80 1.74 -3.39
C TYR A 7 3.71 2.92 -4.34
N SER A 8 4.40 2.83 -5.47
CA SER A 8 4.50 3.91 -6.44
C SER A 8 4.72 3.35 -7.84
N ILE A 9 4.30 4.11 -8.83
CA ILE A 9 4.49 3.77 -10.25
C ILE A 9 5.90 4.15 -10.74
N LEU A 10 6.53 5.14 -10.12
CA LEU A 10 7.84 5.65 -10.54
C LEU A 10 8.64 6.17 -9.34
N SER A 11 9.94 6.39 -9.56
CA SER A 11 10.82 6.93 -8.54
C SER A 11 10.58 8.42 -8.29
N PRO A 12 11.01 8.96 -7.11
CA PRO A 12 10.95 10.39 -6.86
C PRO A 12 11.67 11.24 -7.92
N GLU A 13 12.78 10.76 -8.46
CA GLU A 13 13.52 11.41 -9.53
C GLU A 13 12.70 11.47 -10.83
N GLY A 14 12.05 10.37 -11.17
CA GLY A 14 11.14 10.31 -12.32
C GLY A 14 9.96 11.24 -12.19
N PHE A 15 9.33 11.26 -11.02
CA PHE A 15 8.24 12.17 -10.70
C PHE A 15 8.67 13.63 -10.78
N ALA A 16 9.84 13.98 -10.21
CA ALA A 16 10.41 15.33 -10.27
C ALA A 16 10.70 15.77 -11.70
N SER A 17 11.25 14.86 -12.50
CA SER A 17 11.52 15.14 -13.93
C SER A 17 10.26 15.46 -14.71
N ILE A 18 9.17 14.77 -14.43
CA ILE A 18 7.90 14.96 -15.13
C ILE A 18 7.19 16.24 -14.68
N LEU A 19 7.03 16.43 -13.36
CA LEU A 19 6.25 17.56 -12.83
C LEU A 19 7.02 18.86 -12.72
N TYR A 20 8.28 18.78 -12.25
CA TYR A 20 9.11 19.98 -12.03
C TYR A 20 10.10 20.23 -13.15
N LYS A 21 10.21 19.29 -14.09
CA LYS A 21 11.22 19.31 -15.16
C LYS A 21 12.66 19.42 -14.63
N ASP A 22 12.87 18.89 -13.41
CA ASP A 22 14.13 18.98 -12.69
C ASP A 22 14.27 17.77 -11.73
N ALA A 23 15.09 16.78 -12.12
CA ALA A 23 15.32 15.58 -11.33
C ALA A 23 16.01 15.85 -9.97
N SER A 24 16.70 17.01 -9.83
CA SER A 24 17.33 17.39 -8.55
C SER A 24 16.33 17.66 -7.43
N LYS A 25 15.06 17.87 -7.76
CA LYS A 25 13.95 18.06 -6.83
C LYS A 25 13.33 16.76 -6.33
N ALA A 26 14.04 15.65 -6.42
CA ALA A 26 13.55 14.32 -6.00
C ALA A 26 13.07 14.29 -4.54
N LYS A 27 13.73 15.01 -3.64
CA LYS A 27 13.33 15.08 -2.22
C LYS A 27 11.95 15.73 -2.05
N GLU A 28 11.74 16.86 -2.70
CA GLU A 28 10.46 17.57 -2.70
C GLU A 28 9.37 16.72 -3.35
N ALA A 29 9.70 16.05 -4.45
CA ALA A 29 8.81 15.12 -5.11
C ALA A 29 8.39 13.96 -4.20
N ALA A 30 9.33 13.35 -3.48
CA ALA A 30 9.06 12.26 -2.55
C ALA A 30 8.06 12.67 -1.45
N GLU A 31 8.18 13.87 -0.92
CA GLU A 31 7.26 14.39 0.10
C GLU A 31 5.83 14.57 -0.45
N ASN A 32 5.70 14.91 -1.71
CA ASN A 32 4.40 15.15 -2.37
C ASN A 32 3.74 13.89 -2.95
N MET A 33 4.49 12.81 -3.16
CA MET A 33 3.97 11.61 -3.85
C MET A 33 2.98 10.79 -3.04
N LYS A 34 2.99 10.89 -1.70
CA LYS A 34 2.08 10.13 -0.82
C LYS A 34 2.14 8.62 -1.08
N ILE A 35 3.35 8.06 -1.04
CA ILE A 35 3.63 6.66 -1.37
C ILE A 35 3.81 5.74 -0.14
N THR A 36 3.73 6.30 1.07
CA THR A 36 3.87 5.53 2.30
C THR A 36 2.60 4.78 2.68
N ALA A 37 2.73 3.74 3.50
CA ALA A 37 1.59 2.97 3.96
C ALA A 37 0.52 3.83 4.66
N GLU A 38 0.93 4.77 5.50
CA GLU A 38 0.01 5.66 6.19
C GLU A 38 -0.75 6.57 5.24
N ASP A 39 -0.06 7.18 4.29
CA ASP A 39 -0.69 8.05 3.31
C ASP A 39 -1.67 7.29 2.43
N LEU A 40 -1.27 6.11 1.95
CA LEU A 40 -2.12 5.27 1.11
C LEU A 40 -3.35 4.73 1.85
N LYS A 41 -3.22 4.48 3.15
CA LYS A 41 -4.37 4.10 3.98
C LYS A 41 -5.33 5.27 4.19
N LYS A 42 -4.83 6.47 4.45
CA LYS A 42 -5.65 7.70 4.55
C LYS A 42 -6.41 7.98 3.25
N LEU A 43 -5.80 7.69 2.11
CA LEU A 43 -6.41 7.83 0.79
C LEU A 43 -7.31 6.65 0.39
N GLU A 44 -7.48 5.66 1.27
CA GLU A 44 -8.28 4.45 1.02
C GLU A 44 -7.80 3.61 -0.18
N ILE A 45 -6.52 3.74 -0.55
CA ILE A 45 -5.91 2.95 -1.62
C ILE A 45 -5.56 1.56 -1.11
N ILE A 46 -5.14 1.45 0.15
CA ILE A 46 -4.89 0.18 0.82
C ILE A 46 -5.82 0.01 2.02
N GLU A 47 -6.09 -1.24 2.38
CA GLU A 47 -7.02 -1.59 3.45
C GLU A 47 -6.33 -1.81 4.80
N LYS A 48 -5.11 -2.33 4.79
CA LYS A 48 -4.41 -2.77 6.00
C LYS A 48 -2.92 -2.47 5.93
N ILE A 49 -2.39 -2.00 7.06
CA ILE A 49 -0.95 -1.90 7.30
C ILE A 49 -0.54 -3.09 8.17
N ILE A 50 0.43 -3.87 7.69
CA ILE A 50 1.05 -4.94 8.47
C ILE A 50 2.26 -4.35 9.17
N GLU A 51 2.22 -4.30 10.50
CA GLU A 51 3.28 -3.74 11.32
C GLU A 51 4.58 -4.52 11.18
N GLU A 52 5.68 -3.81 11.15
CA GLU A 52 7.02 -4.39 11.13
C GLU A 52 7.68 -4.22 12.50
N PRO A 53 8.50 -5.21 12.96
CA PRO A 53 9.31 -5.04 14.16
C PRO A 53 10.29 -3.86 14.03
N GLU A 54 10.72 -3.29 15.15
CA GLU A 54 11.68 -2.18 15.16
C GLU A 54 12.97 -2.48 14.37
N GLU A 55 13.41 -3.75 14.42
CA GLU A 55 14.59 -4.22 13.68
C GLU A 55 14.33 -4.38 12.18
N GLY A 56 13.09 -4.19 11.75
CA GLY A 56 12.65 -4.49 10.39
C GLY A 56 12.40 -5.98 10.15
N VAL A 57 12.27 -6.35 8.89
CA VAL A 57 12.07 -7.76 8.48
C VAL A 57 13.44 -8.41 8.31
N THR A 58 13.82 -9.22 9.29
CA THR A 58 15.08 -9.98 9.33
C THR A 58 14.79 -11.48 9.39
N GLU A 59 15.81 -12.33 9.34
CA GLU A 59 15.64 -13.79 9.56
C GLU A 59 14.98 -14.12 10.90
N LYS A 60 15.23 -13.29 11.94
CA LYS A 60 14.64 -13.50 13.28
C LYS A 60 13.19 -13.03 13.37
N THR A 61 12.79 -12.04 12.59
CA THR A 61 11.46 -11.43 12.65
C THR A 61 10.55 -11.87 11.50
N LEU A 62 11.09 -12.52 10.49
CA LEU A 62 10.36 -12.94 9.29
C LEU A 62 9.14 -13.79 9.63
N GLU A 63 9.28 -14.77 10.52
CA GLU A 63 8.21 -15.68 10.91
C GLU A 63 7.03 -14.92 11.53
N LYS A 64 7.31 -13.94 12.39
CA LYS A 64 6.29 -13.10 13.02
C LYS A 64 5.53 -12.27 11.98
N VAL A 65 6.24 -11.64 11.06
CA VAL A 65 5.64 -10.85 9.98
C VAL A 65 4.79 -11.73 9.06
N CYS A 66 5.32 -12.89 8.67
CA CYS A 66 4.58 -13.86 7.86
C CYS A 66 3.32 -14.38 8.56
N THR A 67 3.36 -14.60 9.86
CA THR A 67 2.21 -15.05 10.65
C THR A 67 1.09 -14.00 10.62
N GLU A 68 1.42 -12.73 10.85
CA GLU A 68 0.45 -11.64 10.80
C GLU A 68 -0.12 -11.44 9.38
N LEU A 69 0.72 -11.49 8.37
CA LEU A 69 0.30 -11.38 6.98
C LEU A 69 -0.63 -12.54 6.59
N LYS A 70 -0.27 -13.78 6.93
CA LYS A 70 -1.07 -14.98 6.67
C LYS A 70 -2.45 -14.88 7.35
N LYS A 71 -2.48 -14.45 8.59
CA LYS A 71 -3.72 -14.29 9.37
C LYS A 71 -4.65 -13.28 8.68
N TYR A 72 -4.12 -12.14 8.28
CA TYR A 72 -4.90 -11.11 7.59
C TYR A 72 -5.41 -11.59 6.22
N LEU A 73 -4.56 -12.21 5.40
CA LEU A 73 -4.94 -12.74 4.10
C LEU A 73 -6.02 -13.80 4.22
N LYS A 74 -5.88 -14.74 5.15
CA LYS A 74 -6.87 -15.78 5.39
C LYS A 74 -8.22 -15.22 5.81
N GLN A 75 -8.23 -14.28 6.75
CA GLN A 75 -9.44 -13.61 7.20
C GLN A 75 -10.13 -12.86 6.06
N THR A 76 -9.37 -12.12 5.28
CA THR A 76 -9.88 -11.33 4.14
C THR A 76 -10.47 -12.24 3.07
N ILE A 77 -9.80 -13.32 2.72
CA ILE A 77 -10.30 -14.30 1.74
C ILE A 77 -11.62 -14.91 2.20
N LEU A 78 -11.71 -15.29 3.48
CA LEU A 78 -12.95 -15.85 4.04
C LEU A 78 -14.10 -14.86 4.01
N GLU A 79 -13.85 -13.58 4.29
CA GLU A 79 -14.86 -12.52 4.20
C GLU A 79 -15.32 -12.30 2.76
N LEU A 80 -14.39 -12.26 1.81
CA LEU A 80 -14.71 -12.05 0.40
C LEU A 80 -15.47 -13.24 -0.20
N GLN A 81 -15.18 -14.47 0.24
CA GLN A 81 -15.90 -15.67 -0.21
C GLN A 81 -17.37 -15.71 0.22
N LYS A 82 -17.73 -15.00 1.28
CA LYS A 82 -19.12 -14.90 1.75
C LYS A 82 -19.94 -13.94 0.90
N GLU A 83 -19.31 -13.11 0.10
CA GLU A 83 -20.02 -12.15 -0.75
C GLU A 83 -20.43 -12.76 -2.09
N ASN A 84 -21.57 -12.30 -2.58
CA ASN A 84 -22.01 -12.54 -3.93
C ASN A 84 -21.02 -11.92 -4.93
N ILE A 85 -20.72 -12.62 -6.03
CA ILE A 85 -19.76 -12.18 -7.04
C ILE A 85 -20.13 -10.82 -7.62
N GLU A 86 -21.41 -10.56 -7.87
CA GLU A 86 -21.87 -9.28 -8.41
C GLU A 86 -21.59 -8.12 -7.46
N LYS A 87 -21.84 -8.30 -6.16
CA LYS A 87 -21.52 -7.31 -5.13
C LYS A 87 -20.02 -7.12 -4.99
N LEU A 88 -19.24 -8.20 -5.09
CA LEU A 88 -17.78 -8.15 -5.02
C LEU A 88 -17.21 -7.29 -6.16
N LEU A 89 -17.68 -7.51 -7.38
CA LEU A 89 -17.28 -6.73 -8.56
C LEU A 89 -17.69 -5.27 -8.45
N GLU A 90 -18.90 -5.00 -7.95
CA GLU A 90 -19.40 -3.65 -7.73
C GLU A 90 -18.54 -2.89 -6.70
N LYS A 91 -18.25 -3.51 -5.56
CA LYS A 91 -17.38 -2.93 -4.53
C LYS A 91 -15.97 -2.65 -5.06
N ARG A 92 -15.43 -3.56 -5.87
CA ARG A 92 -14.14 -3.37 -6.53
C ARG A 92 -14.18 -2.16 -7.47
N TYR A 93 -15.20 -2.05 -8.29
CA TYR A 93 -15.38 -0.92 -9.19
C TYR A 93 -15.50 0.40 -8.43
N GLU A 94 -16.33 0.45 -7.39
CA GLU A 94 -16.51 1.64 -6.55
C GLU A 94 -15.20 2.06 -5.85
N LYS A 95 -14.42 1.09 -5.37
CA LYS A 95 -13.11 1.36 -4.76
C LYS A 95 -12.19 2.11 -5.71
N PHE A 96 -12.03 1.61 -6.94
CA PHE A 96 -11.16 2.25 -7.93
C PHE A 96 -11.72 3.57 -8.43
N ARG A 97 -13.02 3.70 -8.53
CA ARG A 97 -13.68 4.95 -8.93
C ARG A 97 -13.47 6.10 -7.94
N LYS A 98 -13.34 5.79 -6.66
CA LYS A 98 -13.09 6.80 -5.61
C LYS A 98 -11.65 7.34 -5.64
N ILE A 99 -10.73 6.62 -6.24
CA ILE A 99 -9.32 7.05 -6.35
C ILE A 99 -9.24 8.11 -7.44
N GLN A 100 -8.97 9.34 -7.03
CA GLN A 100 -8.81 10.47 -7.93
C GLN A 100 -7.45 11.14 -7.74
#